data_46765e0d65a29e0ec12d52614e2a0ac5
#
_entry.id   46765e0d65a29e0ec12d52614e2a0ac5
#
_cell.length_a   1.000
_cell.length_b   1.000
_cell.length_c   1.000
_cell.angle_alpha   90.00
_cell.angle_beta   90.00
_cell.angle_gamma   90.00
#
_symmetry.space_group_name_H-M   'P 1'
#
loop_
_entity.id
_entity.type
_entity.pdbx_description
1 polymer ?
#
loop_
_entity_poly.entity_id
_entity_poly.type
_entity_poly.pdbx_seq_one_letter_code
_entity_poly.pdbx_strand_id
1 'polypeptide(L)' 'MLAYTYIEHGKFELREKARPEIKDSRDAIVRVTLGSICTSDLHIKHGSVPRAVPGITVGHEMV' A
#
# COMPACT_ATOMS: atom_id res chain seq x y z
N MET A 1 2.34 11.99 4.67
CA MET A 1 1.28 11.16 5.27
C MET A 1 1.84 9.82 5.70
N LEU A 2 1.27 9.21 6.73
CA LEU A 2 1.69 7.90 7.19
C LEU A 2 1.04 6.81 6.36
N ALA A 3 1.81 5.79 6.00
CA ALA A 3 1.31 4.65 5.25
C ALA A 3 1.98 3.36 5.70
N TYR A 4 1.23 2.27 5.77
CA TYR A 4 1.81 0.96 5.93
C TYR A 4 2.58 0.58 4.69
N THR A 5 3.83 0.22 4.89
CA THR A 5 4.78 -0.01 3.81
C THR A 5 5.40 -1.39 3.95
N TYR A 6 5.44 -2.13 2.85
CA TYR A 6 6.15 -3.41 2.79
C TYR A 6 7.66 -3.14 2.79
N ILE A 7 8.36 -3.67 3.77
CA ILE A 7 9.81 -3.50 3.90
C ILE A 7 10.54 -4.74 3.39
N GLU A 8 10.17 -5.90 3.90
CA GLU A 8 10.76 -7.19 3.52
C GLU A 8 9.84 -8.32 3.95
N HIS A 9 10.19 -9.55 3.60
CA HIS A 9 9.44 -10.73 3.99
C HIS A 9 9.13 -10.70 5.49
N GLY A 10 7.85 -10.74 5.82
CA GLY A 10 7.37 -10.78 7.20
C GLY A 10 7.34 -9.42 7.89
N LYS A 11 7.67 -8.31 7.20
CA LYS A 11 7.77 -7.02 7.84
C LYS A 11 7.03 -5.91 7.10
N PHE A 12 6.04 -5.34 7.77
CA PHE A 12 5.39 -4.08 7.41
C PHE A 12 5.78 -3.02 8.43
N GLU A 13 5.95 -1.79 8.00
CA GLU A 13 6.17 -0.64 8.88
C GLU A 13 5.29 0.53 8.49
N LEU A 14 4.93 1.32 9.50
CA LEU A 14 4.28 2.60 9.28
C LEU A 14 5.37 3.61 8.93
N ARG A 15 5.33 4.16 7.72
CA ARG A 15 6.33 5.09 7.21
C ARG A 15 5.71 6.41 6.78
N GLU A 16 6.46 7.48 6.94
CA GLU A 16 6.08 8.78 6.38
C GLU A 16 6.31 8.76 4.88
N LYS A 17 5.28 9.12 4.12
CA LYS A 17 5.34 9.21 2.67
C LYS A 17 4.76 10.53 2.19
N ALA A 18 5.21 10.99 1.02
CA ALA A 18 4.65 12.16 0.36
C ALA A 18 3.16 11.96 0.07
N ARG A 19 2.39 13.05 0.13
CA ARG A 19 0.99 13.01 -0.30
C ARG A 19 0.94 12.72 -1.80
N PRO A 20 -0.05 11.94 -2.26
CA PRO A 20 -0.16 11.63 -3.68
C PRO A 20 -0.41 12.89 -4.50
N GLU A 21 0.12 12.90 -5.71
CA GLU A 21 -0.05 13.97 -6.69
C GLU A 21 -0.54 13.40 -8.00
N ILE A 22 -1.33 14.19 -8.73
CA ILE A 22 -1.72 13.83 -10.09
C ILE A 22 -0.53 14.09 -11.01
N LYS A 23 -0.06 13.04 -11.71
CA LYS A 23 1.07 13.10 -12.65
C LYS A 23 0.67 12.88 -14.10
N ASP A 24 -0.46 12.26 -14.33
CA ASP A 24 -1.02 11.95 -15.65
C ASP A 24 -2.46 12.42 -15.68
N SER A 25 -2.95 12.84 -16.84
CA SER A 25 -4.32 13.33 -17.00
C SER A 25 -5.39 12.27 -16.66
N ARG A 26 -5.01 11.00 -16.61
CA ARG A 26 -5.90 9.89 -16.25
C ARG A 26 -5.82 9.49 -14.80
N ASP A 27 -4.95 10.12 -14.02
CA ASP A 27 -4.85 9.88 -12.59
C ASP A 27 -6.01 10.53 -11.84
N ALA A 28 -6.35 9.96 -10.70
CA ALA A 28 -7.32 10.53 -9.78
C ALA A 28 -6.81 10.40 -8.35
N ILE A 29 -7.11 11.40 -7.55
CA ILE A 29 -6.86 11.34 -6.10
C ILE A 29 -8.20 11.15 -5.42
N VAL A 30 -8.33 10.09 -4.62
CA VAL A 30 -9.56 9.79 -3.89
C VAL A 30 -9.30 9.90 -2.39
N ARG A 31 -10.31 10.36 -1.67
CA ARG A 31 -10.28 10.38 -0.22
C ARG A 31 -10.95 9.11 0.31
N VAL A 32 -10.15 8.22 0.87
CA VAL A 32 -10.66 6.96 1.44
C VAL A 32 -11.39 7.27 2.74
N THR A 33 -12.61 6.76 2.85
CA THR A 33 -13.42 6.89 4.08
C THR A 33 -13.45 5.60 4.88
N LEU A 34 -13.22 4.45 4.23
CA LEU A 34 -13.17 3.15 4.88
C LEU A 34 -12.25 2.23 4.10
N GLY A 35 -11.32 1.61 4.80
CA GLY A 35 -10.41 0.63 4.24
C GLY A 35 -10.58 -0.72 4.91
N SER A 36 -10.10 -1.77 4.28
CA SER A 36 -10.14 -3.12 4.80
C SER A 36 -8.83 -3.85 4.52
N ILE A 37 -8.47 -4.77 5.42
CA ILE A 37 -7.37 -5.70 5.21
C ILE A 37 -7.89 -6.86 4.37
N CYS A 38 -7.15 -7.21 3.34
CA CYS A 38 -7.45 -8.34 2.47
C CYS A 38 -6.47 -9.49 2.74
N THR A 39 -6.87 -10.72 2.44
CA THR A 39 -5.98 -11.88 2.55
C THR A 39 -4.73 -11.70 1.68
N SER A 40 -4.81 -11.02 0.54
CA SER A 40 -3.64 -10.74 -0.29
C SER A 40 -2.60 -9.85 0.39
N ASP A 41 -2.98 -9.01 1.35
CA ASP A 41 -2.03 -8.25 2.17
C ASP A 41 -1.17 -9.20 3.02
N LEU A 42 -1.78 -10.26 3.56
CA LEU A 42 -1.05 -11.30 4.29
C LEU A 42 -0.12 -12.07 3.37
N HIS A 43 -0.52 -12.35 2.13
CA HIS A 43 0.33 -13.01 1.14
C HIS A 43 1.55 -12.15 0.81
N ILE A 44 1.38 -10.85 0.67
CA ILE A 44 2.49 -9.92 0.47
C ILE A 44 3.45 -9.98 1.67
N LYS A 45 2.91 -9.90 2.88
CA LYS A 45 3.71 -9.95 4.10
C LYS A 45 4.53 -11.24 4.20
N HIS A 46 3.95 -12.37 3.81
CA HIS A 46 4.60 -13.67 3.90
C HIS A 46 5.50 -14.00 2.69
N GLY A 47 5.66 -13.05 1.77
CA GLY A 47 6.54 -13.23 0.63
C GLY A 47 5.97 -14.10 -0.49
N SER A 48 4.67 -14.39 -0.48
CA SER A 48 4.02 -15.19 -1.51
C SER A 48 3.74 -14.43 -2.81
N VAL A 49 3.97 -13.13 -2.83
CA VAL A 49 3.77 -12.27 -4.00
C VAL A 49 5.13 -11.79 -4.50
N PRO A 50 5.70 -12.46 -5.53
CA PRO A 50 7.04 -12.12 -6.01
C PRO A 50 7.18 -10.70 -6.58
N ARG A 51 6.06 -10.11 -7.03
CA ARG A 51 6.04 -8.75 -7.59
C ARG A 51 6.04 -7.65 -6.52
N ALA A 52 5.84 -8.01 -5.27
CA ALA A 52 5.88 -7.03 -4.19
C ALA A 52 7.32 -6.56 -4.00
N VAL A 53 7.54 -5.26 -4.13
CA VAL A 53 8.85 -4.64 -4.05
C VAL A 53 8.96 -3.88 -2.72
N PRO A 54 10.09 -4.00 -1.99
CA PRO A 54 10.28 -3.21 -0.78
C PRO A 54 10.02 -1.72 -1.02
N GLY A 55 9.31 -1.10 -0.08
CA GLY A 55 8.95 0.32 -0.18
C GLY A 55 7.56 0.60 -0.71
N ILE A 56 6.84 -0.40 -1.21
CA ILE A 56 5.46 -0.18 -1.68
C ILE A 56 4.49 0.01 -0.51
N THR A 57 3.52 0.86 -0.72
CA THR A 57 2.40 1.04 0.21
C THR A 57 1.43 -0.13 0.04
N VAL A 58 0.94 -0.67 1.15
CA VAL A 58 -0.03 -1.78 1.11
C VAL A 58 -1.44 -1.28 1.40
N GLY A 59 -2.42 -2.09 1.01
CA GLY A 59 -3.84 -1.79 1.15
C GLY A 59 -4.47 -1.47 -0.21
N HIS A 60 -5.47 -2.23 -0.61
CA HIS A 60 -6.10 -2.08 -1.93
C HIS A 60 -7.62 -2.21 -1.90
N GLU A 61 -8.22 -2.42 -0.73
CA GLU A 61 -9.67 -2.48 -0.57
C GLU A 61 -10.15 -1.26 0.21
N MET A 62 -10.97 -0.43 -0.43
CA MET A 62 -11.40 0.83 0.16
C MET A 62 -12.69 1.35 -0.47
N VAL A 63 -13.32 2.22 0.25
CA VAL A 63 -14.46 3.02 -0.21
C VAL A 63 -14.17 4.50 0.01
#